data_6a716546bc524a2c7469ef4c94049193
#
_entry.id   6a716546bc524a2c7469ef4c94049193
#
_cell.length_a   1.000
_cell.length_b   1.000
_cell.length_c   1.000
_cell.angle_alpha   90.00
_cell.angle_beta   90.00
_cell.angle_gamma   90.00
#
_symmetry.space_group_name_H-M   'P 1'
#
loop_
_entity.id
_entity.type
_entity.pdbx_description
1 polymer ?
#
loop_
_entity_poly.entity_id
_entity_poly.type
_entity_poly.pdbx_seq_one_letter_code
_entity_poly.pdbx_strand_id
1 'polypeptide(L)'
;MKMSYFHTLLAEVCTGVAPEVNAKALAWGKQYENDARTLFEFTSGVNVTESPIIYRDERMRTACSPDGLCSDGNGLELKCPFTSRDFMKFRLGGFEAIKSAYMAQVQYSMWVTRKNAWYFANYDPRMKREGLHYVVIERDEKYMASFDEIVPEFIEKMDEALAEIGFVFGEQWR
;
A
#
# COMPACT_ATOMS: atom_id res chain seq x y z
N MET A 1 -7.55 -6.82 -16.25
CA MET A 1 -6.78 -7.57 -15.22
C MET A 1 -5.43 -7.96 -15.81
N LYS A 2 -4.31 -7.72 -15.10
CA LYS A 2 -3.01 -8.21 -15.56
C LYS A 2 -2.92 -9.70 -15.25
N MET A 3 -3.03 -10.55 -16.25
CA MET A 3 -2.99 -12.02 -16.12
C MET A 3 -1.76 -12.52 -15.35
N SER A 4 -0.60 -11.86 -15.48
CA SER A 4 0.61 -12.23 -14.74
C SER A 4 0.43 -12.16 -13.22
N TYR A 5 -0.25 -11.13 -12.69
CA TYR A 5 -0.49 -10.99 -11.25
C TYR A 5 -1.46 -12.07 -10.73
N PHE A 6 -2.50 -12.38 -11.50
CA PHE A 6 -3.45 -13.44 -11.18
C PHE A 6 -2.73 -14.80 -11.01
N HIS A 7 -1.88 -15.17 -11.99
CA HIS A 7 -1.13 -16.42 -11.91
C HIS A 7 -0.10 -16.43 -10.76
N THR A 8 0.49 -15.27 -10.42
CA THR A 8 1.38 -15.17 -9.27
C THR A 8 0.64 -15.50 -7.97
N LEU A 9 -0.52 -14.92 -7.75
CA LEU A 9 -1.32 -15.19 -6.55
C LEU A 9 -1.80 -16.64 -6.49
N LEU A 10 -2.22 -17.23 -7.62
CA LEU A 10 -2.55 -18.67 -7.66
C LEU A 10 -1.35 -19.54 -7.25
N ALA A 11 -0.17 -19.23 -7.78
CA ALA A 11 1.05 -19.96 -7.41
C ALA A 11 1.39 -19.80 -5.92
N GLU A 12 1.23 -18.61 -5.34
CA GLU A 12 1.42 -18.39 -3.90
C GLU A 12 0.47 -19.25 -3.06
N VAL A 13 -0.81 -19.32 -3.43
CA VAL A 13 -1.78 -20.17 -2.74
C VAL A 13 -1.41 -21.64 -2.84
N CYS A 14 -1.02 -22.11 -4.04
CA CYS A 14 -0.73 -23.53 -4.27
C CYS A 14 0.60 -23.99 -3.66
N THR A 15 1.57 -23.09 -3.51
CA THR A 15 2.93 -23.43 -3.05
C THR A 15 3.21 -23.00 -1.61
N GLY A 16 2.43 -22.06 -1.07
CA GLY A 16 2.72 -21.38 0.20
C GLY A 16 3.95 -20.47 0.15
N VAL A 17 4.49 -20.19 -1.03
CA VAL A 17 5.73 -19.41 -1.22
C VAL A 17 5.45 -18.14 -2.00
N ALA A 18 5.68 -16.99 -1.36
CA ALA A 18 5.65 -15.70 -2.05
C ALA A 18 6.97 -15.46 -2.80
N PRO A 19 6.94 -14.85 -4.00
CA PRO A 19 8.15 -14.50 -4.73
C PRO A 19 9.06 -13.57 -3.94
N GLU A 20 10.35 -13.87 -3.88
CA GLU A 20 11.32 -12.95 -3.28
C GLU A 20 11.46 -11.69 -4.12
N VAL A 21 11.21 -10.56 -3.51
CA VAL A 21 11.48 -9.26 -4.11
C VAL A 21 12.82 -8.75 -3.61
N ASN A 22 13.89 -9.12 -4.31
CA ASN A 22 15.24 -8.69 -3.96
C ASN A 22 15.62 -7.41 -4.74
N ALA A 23 15.16 -6.26 -4.24
CA ALA A 23 15.46 -4.97 -4.85
C ALA A 23 16.17 -4.07 -3.84
N LYS A 24 17.31 -3.47 -4.27
CA LYS A 24 18.03 -2.44 -3.48
C LYS A 24 17.11 -1.30 -3.03
N ALA A 25 16.13 -0.95 -3.85
CA ALA A 25 15.14 0.07 -3.54
C ALA A 25 14.22 -0.34 -2.36
N LEU A 26 13.87 -1.64 -2.23
CA LEU A 26 13.08 -2.13 -1.10
C LEU A 26 13.89 -2.10 0.20
N ALA A 27 15.15 -2.52 0.16
CA ALA A 27 16.06 -2.46 1.31
C ALA A 27 16.28 -1.02 1.78
N TRP A 28 16.46 -0.09 0.83
CA TRP A 28 16.55 1.34 1.09
C TRP A 28 15.26 1.86 1.77
N GLY A 29 14.09 1.53 1.25
CA GLY A 29 12.81 1.93 1.82
C GLY A 29 12.68 1.48 3.29
N LYS A 30 12.89 0.19 3.55
CA LYS A 30 12.85 -0.38 4.91
C LYS A 30 13.85 0.26 5.88
N GLN A 31 15.05 0.60 5.39
CA GLN A 31 16.09 1.22 6.22
C GLN A 31 15.66 2.58 6.76
N TYR A 32 14.93 3.38 5.98
CA TYR A 32 14.60 4.77 6.31
C TYR A 32 13.15 5.01 6.69
N GLU A 33 12.31 3.99 6.71
CA GLU A 33 10.89 4.10 7.01
C GLU A 33 10.64 4.65 8.43
N ASN A 34 11.39 4.18 9.41
CA ASN A 34 11.27 4.65 10.80
C ASN A 34 11.68 6.11 10.95
N ASP A 35 12.76 6.53 10.29
CA ASP A 35 13.21 7.94 10.29
C ASP A 35 12.16 8.82 9.61
N ALA A 36 11.59 8.35 8.50
CA ALA A 36 10.53 9.04 7.77
C ALA A 36 9.29 9.23 8.65
N ARG A 37 8.88 8.19 9.39
CA ARG A 37 7.74 8.23 10.32
C ARG A 37 7.98 9.22 11.44
N THR A 38 9.12 9.16 12.11
CA THR A 38 9.49 10.08 13.18
C THR A 38 9.49 11.53 12.70
N LEU A 39 10.06 11.79 11.53
CA LEU A 39 10.08 13.14 10.97
C LEU A 39 8.67 13.60 10.55
N PHE A 40 7.83 12.70 10.05
CA PHE A 40 6.43 13.00 9.74
C PHE A 40 5.67 13.41 11.00
N GLU A 41 5.78 12.65 12.11
CA GLU A 41 5.14 12.97 13.38
C GLU A 41 5.59 14.36 13.89
N PHE A 42 6.89 14.62 13.85
CA PHE A 42 7.43 15.90 14.27
C PHE A 42 6.93 17.06 13.41
N THR A 43 6.85 16.87 12.10
CA THR A 43 6.49 17.93 11.15
C THR A 43 4.98 18.19 11.11
N SER A 44 4.17 17.13 11.18
CA SER A 44 2.72 17.22 11.10
C SER A 44 2.03 17.50 12.45
N GLY A 45 2.69 17.14 13.55
CA GLY A 45 2.08 17.13 14.88
C GLY A 45 1.10 15.97 15.10
N VAL A 46 1.07 15.01 14.20
CA VAL A 46 0.15 13.85 14.26
C VAL A 46 0.93 12.62 14.72
N ASN A 47 0.49 11.95 15.78
CA ASN A 47 1.09 10.71 16.24
C ASN A 47 0.72 9.56 15.30
N VAL A 48 1.67 8.65 15.06
CA VAL A 48 1.51 7.50 14.16
C VAL A 48 1.73 6.21 14.94
N THR A 49 0.77 5.32 14.86
CA THR A 49 0.87 3.96 15.38
C THR A 49 1.14 3.01 14.22
N GLU A 50 2.20 2.21 14.32
CA GLU A 50 2.45 1.11 13.38
C GLU A 50 1.27 0.14 13.42
N SER A 51 0.87 -0.31 12.27
CA SER A 51 -0.26 -1.22 12.15
C SER A 51 0.17 -2.51 11.43
N PRO A 52 -0.22 -3.67 11.96
CA PRO A 52 -0.09 -4.90 11.21
C PRO A 52 -1.01 -4.88 9.99
N ILE A 53 -1.00 -5.96 9.23
CA ILE A 53 -1.95 -6.16 8.14
C ILE A 53 -3.40 -5.97 8.64
N ILE A 54 -4.17 -5.20 7.90
CA ILE A 54 -5.59 -4.93 8.19
C ILE A 54 -6.42 -5.63 7.13
N TYR A 55 -7.33 -6.49 7.56
CA TYR A 55 -8.30 -7.14 6.68
C TYR A 55 -9.58 -6.32 6.58
N ARG A 56 -10.18 -6.27 5.39
CA ARG A 56 -11.45 -5.56 5.17
C ARG A 56 -12.61 -6.21 5.90
N ASP A 57 -12.63 -7.54 5.98
CA ASP A 57 -13.65 -8.33 6.63
C ASP A 57 -13.10 -9.67 7.17
N GLU A 58 -13.96 -10.41 7.86
CA GLU A 58 -13.63 -11.70 8.50
C GLU A 58 -13.25 -12.81 7.50
N ARG A 59 -13.57 -12.66 6.21
CA ARG A 59 -13.18 -13.63 5.17
C ARG A 59 -11.70 -13.57 4.83
N MET A 60 -11.00 -12.50 5.25
CA MET A 60 -9.56 -12.29 5.08
C MET A 60 -9.07 -12.40 3.62
N ARG A 61 -9.98 -12.06 2.65
CA ARG A 61 -9.66 -12.13 1.21
C ARG A 61 -9.03 -10.85 0.68
N THR A 62 -9.20 -9.76 1.40
CA THR A 62 -8.69 -8.43 1.03
C THR A 62 -8.06 -7.77 2.24
N ALA A 63 -6.88 -7.25 2.06
CA ALA A 63 -6.11 -6.63 3.13
C ALA A 63 -5.22 -5.50 2.61
N CYS A 64 -4.79 -4.63 3.51
CA CYS A 64 -3.70 -3.68 3.29
C CYS A 64 -2.72 -3.70 4.47
N SER A 65 -1.49 -3.27 4.22
CA SER A 65 -0.48 -3.04 5.25
C SER A 65 -0.09 -1.57 5.19
N PRO A 66 -0.73 -0.70 5.97
CA PRO A 66 -0.37 0.72 6.02
C PRO A 66 0.96 0.91 6.73
N ASP A 67 1.72 1.94 6.36
CA ASP A 67 2.94 2.32 7.06
C ASP A 67 2.64 2.98 8.42
N GLY A 68 1.37 3.30 8.67
CA GLY A 68 0.87 3.74 9.96
C GLY A 68 -0.58 4.16 9.98
N LEU A 69 -1.15 4.21 11.19
CA LEU A 69 -2.45 4.79 11.49
C LEU A 69 -2.26 6.04 12.34
N CYS A 70 -2.83 7.15 11.90
CA CYS A 70 -2.67 8.47 12.51
C CYS A 70 -3.71 8.72 13.60
N SER A 71 -3.32 9.48 14.63
CA SER A 71 -4.17 9.83 15.78
C SER A 71 -5.38 10.69 15.40
N ASP A 72 -5.34 11.35 14.24
CA ASP A 72 -6.46 12.10 13.67
C ASP A 72 -7.46 11.26 12.87
N GLY A 73 -7.26 9.96 12.84
CA GLY A 73 -8.12 9.01 12.14
C GLY A 73 -7.70 8.67 10.72
N ASN A 74 -6.73 9.35 10.14
CA ASN A 74 -6.21 9.09 8.80
C ASN A 74 -5.26 7.88 8.77
N GLY A 75 -4.88 7.42 7.58
CA GLY A 75 -3.78 6.48 7.40
C GLY A 75 -2.54 7.19 6.86
N LEU A 76 -1.43 6.47 6.83
CA LEU A 76 -0.15 6.95 6.34
C LEU A 76 0.46 5.95 5.37
N GLU A 77 0.96 6.48 4.25
CA GLU A 77 1.81 5.80 3.28
C GLU A 77 3.12 6.57 3.15
N LEU A 78 4.23 5.92 3.47
CA LEU A 78 5.58 6.47 3.41
C LEU A 78 6.30 5.96 2.17
N LYS A 79 6.99 6.83 1.48
CA LYS A 79 7.91 6.46 0.42
C LYS A 79 9.28 7.06 0.68
N CYS A 80 10.31 6.22 0.66
CA CYS A 80 11.70 6.65 0.69
C CYS A 80 12.29 6.40 -0.71
N PRO A 81 12.20 7.36 -1.64
CA PRO A 81 12.65 7.14 -3.01
C PRO A 81 14.14 6.83 -3.07
N PHE A 82 14.51 5.79 -3.85
CA PHE A 82 15.90 5.42 -4.03
C PHE A 82 16.71 6.51 -4.75
N THR A 83 16.06 7.38 -5.52
CA THR A 83 16.69 8.53 -6.17
C THR A 83 16.14 9.85 -5.65
N SER A 84 17.01 10.81 -5.31
CA SER A 84 16.61 12.16 -4.89
C SER A 84 15.82 12.90 -5.99
N ARG A 85 16.01 12.53 -7.26
CA ARG A 85 15.21 13.06 -8.36
C ARG A 85 13.72 12.75 -8.19
N ASP A 86 13.38 11.54 -7.74
CA ASP A 86 11.97 11.15 -7.55
C ASP A 86 11.37 11.86 -6.33
N PHE A 87 12.17 12.09 -5.27
CA PHE A 87 11.77 12.96 -4.17
C PHE A 87 11.48 14.39 -4.66
N MET A 88 12.38 14.99 -5.46
CA MET A 88 12.20 16.35 -5.96
C MET A 88 11.01 16.51 -6.90
N LYS A 89 10.70 15.49 -7.70
CA LYS A 89 9.47 15.48 -8.52
C LYS A 89 8.23 15.62 -7.67
N PHE A 90 8.14 14.83 -6.59
CA PHE A 90 7.01 14.89 -5.68
C PHE A 90 7.01 16.20 -4.87
N ARG A 91 8.18 16.65 -4.38
CA ARG A 91 8.31 17.89 -3.60
C ARG A 91 7.82 19.14 -4.36
N LEU A 92 8.05 19.19 -5.66
CA LEU A 92 7.68 20.31 -6.52
C LEU A 92 6.28 20.16 -7.14
N GLY A 93 5.87 18.94 -7.45
CA GLY A 93 4.60 18.66 -8.13
C GLY A 93 3.45 18.27 -7.19
N GLY A 94 3.74 17.99 -5.91
CA GLY A 94 2.72 17.64 -4.93
C GLY A 94 1.83 16.49 -5.37
N PHE A 95 0.53 16.67 -5.20
CA PHE A 95 -0.49 15.67 -5.56
C PHE A 95 -0.39 15.19 -7.01
N GLU A 96 -0.17 16.10 -7.96
CA GLU A 96 -0.10 15.80 -9.40
C GLU A 96 1.11 14.93 -9.79
N ALA A 97 2.13 14.90 -8.94
CA ALA A 97 3.33 14.09 -9.16
C ALA A 97 3.21 12.65 -8.61
N ILE A 98 2.12 12.31 -7.94
CA ILE A 98 1.90 10.96 -7.40
C ILE A 98 1.70 9.98 -8.57
N LYS A 99 2.50 8.93 -8.59
CA LYS A 99 2.36 7.87 -9.60
C LYS A 99 0.98 7.20 -9.45
N SER A 100 0.32 6.91 -10.56
CA SER A 100 -1.01 6.26 -10.57
C SER A 100 -1.07 4.97 -9.74
N ALA A 101 0.03 4.20 -9.70
CA ALA A 101 0.10 2.98 -8.88
C ALA A 101 0.06 3.29 -7.38
N TYR A 102 0.69 4.37 -6.91
CA TYR A 102 0.65 4.79 -5.52
C TYR A 102 -0.71 5.39 -5.16
N MET A 103 -1.31 6.15 -6.08
CA MET A 103 -2.67 6.65 -5.90
C MET A 103 -3.65 5.49 -5.73
N ALA A 104 -3.58 4.48 -6.60
CA ALA A 104 -4.42 3.29 -6.49
C ALA A 104 -4.16 2.51 -5.18
N GLN A 105 -2.90 2.41 -4.74
CA GLN A 105 -2.54 1.79 -3.46
C GLN A 105 -3.20 2.51 -2.27
N VAL A 106 -3.09 3.83 -2.21
CA VAL A 106 -3.67 4.64 -1.13
C VAL A 106 -5.19 4.56 -1.14
N GLN A 107 -5.82 4.67 -2.31
CA GLN A 107 -7.28 4.54 -2.45
C GLN A 107 -7.75 3.14 -2.05
N TYR A 108 -6.99 2.09 -2.41
CA TYR A 108 -7.29 0.72 -1.98
C TYR A 108 -7.16 0.56 -0.45
N SER A 109 -6.14 1.16 0.17
CA SER A 109 -5.98 1.17 1.62
C SER A 109 -7.17 1.87 2.31
N MET A 110 -7.66 2.99 1.76
CA MET A 110 -8.89 3.64 2.25
C MET A 110 -10.13 2.78 2.04
N TRP A 111 -10.21 2.04 0.93
CA TRP A 111 -11.30 1.11 0.70
C TRP A 111 -11.30 -0.04 1.71
N VAL A 112 -10.14 -0.63 2.02
CA VAL A 112 -9.99 -1.71 3.02
C VAL A 112 -10.32 -1.22 4.42
N THR A 113 -9.78 -0.07 4.83
CA THR A 113 -9.90 0.46 6.20
C THR A 113 -11.14 1.31 6.45
N ARG A 114 -11.89 1.65 5.38
CA ARG A 114 -13.04 2.56 5.41
C ARG A 114 -12.72 3.97 5.89
N LYS A 115 -11.46 4.39 5.75
CA LYS A 115 -11.01 5.75 6.09
C LYS A 115 -11.32 6.73 4.96
N ASN A 116 -11.44 8.02 5.30
CA ASN A 116 -11.81 9.08 4.36
C ASN A 116 -10.62 9.87 3.82
N ALA A 117 -9.48 9.78 4.48
CA ALA A 117 -8.26 10.46 4.04
C ALA A 117 -7.00 9.67 4.41
N TRP A 118 -5.92 9.98 3.71
CA TRP A 118 -4.65 9.31 3.84
C TRP A 118 -3.51 10.28 3.61
N TYR A 119 -2.50 10.27 4.47
CA TYR A 119 -1.26 10.98 4.24
C TYR A 119 -0.39 10.19 3.27
N PHE A 120 0.10 10.84 2.24
CA PHE A 120 1.13 10.31 1.35
C PHE A 120 2.38 11.16 1.50
N ALA A 121 3.43 10.57 2.03
CA ALA A 121 4.66 11.27 2.36
C ALA A 121 5.88 10.65 1.68
N ASN A 122 6.77 11.51 1.20
CA ASN A 122 8.08 11.11 0.71
C ASN A 122 9.18 11.65 1.61
N TYR A 123 10.18 10.82 1.89
CA TYR A 123 11.34 11.15 2.68
C TYR A 123 12.63 10.82 1.93
N ASP A 124 13.59 11.74 1.94
CA ASP A 124 14.94 11.52 1.43
C ASP A 124 15.98 11.99 2.46
N PRO A 125 16.70 11.06 3.14
CA PRO A 125 17.68 11.39 4.18
C PRO A 125 18.91 12.15 3.65
N ARG A 126 19.12 12.19 2.34
CA ARG A 126 20.25 12.90 1.70
C ARG A 126 20.00 14.40 1.55
N MET A 127 18.76 14.83 1.73
CA MET A 127 18.41 16.25 1.65
C MET A 127 19.02 17.00 2.81
N LYS A 128 19.74 18.07 2.52
CA LYS A 128 20.37 18.92 3.56
C LYS A 128 19.35 19.72 4.38
N ARG A 129 18.16 19.93 3.84
CA ARG A 129 17.01 20.63 4.47
C ARG A 129 15.72 20.07 3.88
N GLU A 130 14.64 20.12 4.66
CA GLU A 130 13.29 19.74 4.20
C GLU A 130 13.24 18.37 3.53
N GLY A 131 13.84 17.37 4.19
CA GLY A 131 13.91 16.00 3.67
C GLY A 131 12.58 15.24 3.67
N LEU A 132 11.50 15.84 4.18
CA LEU A 132 10.16 15.29 4.15
C LEU A 132 9.21 16.23 3.40
N HIS A 133 8.34 15.65 2.59
CA HIS A 133 7.19 16.34 2.01
C HIS A 133 5.98 15.41 2.00
N TYR A 134 4.81 15.91 2.35
CA TYR A 134 3.59 15.12 2.36
C TYR A 134 2.39 15.92 1.83
N VAL A 135 1.39 15.19 1.38
CA VAL A 135 0.07 15.68 0.99
C VAL A 135 -1.00 14.81 1.63
N VAL A 136 -2.20 15.34 1.76
CA VAL A 136 -3.39 14.58 2.13
C VAL A 136 -4.12 14.16 0.86
N ILE A 137 -4.42 12.87 0.75
CA ILE A 137 -5.24 12.30 -0.32
C ILE A 137 -6.61 11.99 0.27
N GLU A 138 -7.63 12.57 -0.30
CA GLU A 138 -9.02 12.27 0.07
C GLU A 138 -9.51 11.02 -0.66
N ARG A 139 -10.48 10.36 -0.06
CA ARG A 139 -11.18 9.20 -0.62
C ARG A 139 -11.93 9.61 -1.89
N ASP A 140 -11.68 8.88 -2.96
CA ASP A 140 -12.37 9.07 -4.25
C ASP A 140 -13.41 7.95 -4.46
N GLU A 141 -14.68 8.33 -4.51
CA GLU A 141 -15.79 7.39 -4.65
C GLU A 141 -15.78 6.63 -5.99
N LYS A 142 -15.10 7.14 -7.02
CA LYS A 142 -14.91 6.39 -8.27
C LYS A 142 -13.98 5.17 -8.06
N TYR A 143 -12.91 5.34 -7.27
CA TYR A 143 -12.07 4.21 -6.87
C TYR A 143 -12.85 3.23 -6.01
N MET A 144 -13.65 3.72 -5.05
CA MET A 144 -14.44 2.86 -4.17
C MET A 144 -15.41 1.99 -4.96
N ALA A 145 -16.20 2.59 -5.86
CA ALA A 145 -17.12 1.88 -6.72
C ALA A 145 -16.38 0.84 -7.61
N SER A 146 -15.22 1.22 -8.16
CA SER A 146 -14.41 0.29 -8.96
C SER A 146 -13.90 -0.89 -8.15
N PHE A 147 -13.46 -0.68 -6.89
CA PHE A 147 -13.02 -1.78 -6.04
C PHE A 147 -14.18 -2.68 -5.60
N ASP A 148 -15.36 -2.12 -5.32
CA ASP A 148 -16.55 -2.89 -4.97
C ASP A 148 -17.03 -3.80 -6.12
N GLU A 149 -16.73 -3.45 -7.36
CA GLU A 149 -17.02 -4.25 -8.56
C GLU A 149 -15.90 -5.26 -8.86
N ILE A 150 -14.66 -4.77 -9.01
CA ILE A 150 -13.55 -5.57 -9.54
C ILE A 150 -13.03 -6.61 -8.53
N VAL A 151 -12.99 -6.29 -7.24
CA VAL A 151 -12.37 -7.17 -6.24
C VAL A 151 -13.19 -8.44 -6.00
N PRO A 152 -14.53 -8.39 -5.83
CA PRO A 152 -15.33 -9.63 -5.73
C PRO A 152 -15.21 -10.50 -6.97
N GLU A 153 -15.28 -9.94 -8.19
CA GLU A 153 -15.10 -10.67 -9.44
C GLU A 153 -13.72 -11.35 -9.52
N PHE A 154 -12.68 -10.65 -9.08
CA PHE A 154 -11.34 -11.19 -9.04
C PHE A 154 -11.22 -12.38 -8.08
N ILE A 155 -11.83 -12.28 -6.90
CA ILE A 155 -11.84 -13.35 -5.89
C ILE A 155 -12.59 -14.58 -6.43
N GLU A 156 -13.75 -14.39 -7.05
CA GLU A 156 -14.53 -15.48 -7.64
C GLU A 156 -13.72 -16.23 -8.70
N LYS A 157 -13.09 -15.50 -9.62
CA LYS A 157 -12.22 -16.11 -10.64
C LYS A 157 -11.03 -16.85 -10.03
N MET A 158 -10.47 -16.37 -8.93
CA MET A 158 -9.41 -17.09 -8.21
C MET A 158 -9.93 -18.40 -7.61
N ASP A 159 -11.10 -18.37 -7.00
CA ASP A 159 -11.69 -19.55 -6.37
C ASP A 159 -12.06 -20.61 -7.42
N GLU A 160 -12.61 -20.19 -8.56
CA GLU A 160 -12.87 -21.08 -9.70
C GLU A 160 -11.58 -21.75 -10.21
N ALA A 161 -10.52 -20.95 -10.44
CA ALA A 161 -9.25 -21.48 -10.94
C ALA A 161 -8.56 -22.40 -9.92
N LEU A 162 -8.64 -22.10 -8.62
CA LEU A 162 -8.12 -23.00 -7.57
C LEU A 162 -8.91 -24.32 -7.54
N ALA A 163 -10.23 -24.26 -7.61
CA ALA A 163 -11.08 -25.45 -7.61
C ALA A 163 -10.81 -26.36 -8.82
N GLU A 164 -10.56 -25.79 -10.01
CA GLU A 164 -10.22 -26.54 -11.24
C GLU A 164 -8.96 -27.39 -11.06
N ILE A 165 -7.98 -26.90 -10.28
CA ILE A 165 -6.73 -27.63 -10.02
C ILE A 165 -6.71 -28.35 -8.67
N GLY A 166 -7.85 -28.43 -7.97
CA GLY A 166 -8.01 -29.20 -6.74
C GLY A 166 -7.53 -28.52 -5.47
N PHE A 167 -7.41 -27.18 -5.46
CA PHE A 167 -7.04 -26.38 -4.29
C PHE A 167 -8.20 -25.56 -3.77
N VAL A 168 -8.11 -25.18 -2.49
CA VAL A 168 -9.04 -24.26 -1.83
C VAL A 168 -8.25 -23.14 -1.15
N PHE A 169 -8.71 -21.89 -1.28
CA PHE A 169 -8.07 -20.76 -0.58
C PHE A 169 -8.01 -21.03 0.94
N GLY A 170 -6.86 -20.78 1.54
CA GLY A 170 -6.59 -21.02 2.96
C GLY A 170 -5.82 -22.32 3.23
N GLU A 171 -5.66 -23.21 2.27
CA GLU A 171 -4.85 -24.43 2.43
C GLU A 171 -3.36 -24.11 2.60
N GLN A 172 -2.89 -23.01 2.03
CA GLN A 172 -1.50 -22.52 2.16
C GLN A 172 -1.08 -22.21 3.60
N TRP A 173 -2.03 -22.10 4.54
CA TRP A 173 -1.77 -21.81 5.96
C TRP A 173 -1.98 -23.02 6.88
N ARG A 174 -2.25 -24.19 6.32
CA ARG A 174 -2.44 -25.47 7.02
C ARG A 174 -1.26 -26.43 6.86
#